data_0460b8c39a0eb92132bd3a4d349eb917
#
_entry.id   0460b8c39a0eb92132bd3a4d349eb917
#
_cell.length_a   1.000
_cell.length_b   1.000
_cell.length_c   1.000
_cell.angle_alpha   90.00
_cell.angle_beta   90.00
_cell.angle_gamma   90.00
#
_symmetry.space_group_name_H-M   'P 1'
#
loop_
_entity.id
_entity.type
_entity.pdbx_description
1 polymer ?
#
loop_
_entity_poly.entity_id
_entity_poly.type
_entity_poly.pdbx_seq_one_letter_code
_entity_poly.pdbx_strand_id
1 'polypeptide(L)'
;MICQPSCVNGTAPQVGVFNGCKIKKAKGGIPRLFFLICDPDYVHPETVAEGLSPWSSLANVQAAMCAGLLHFTGPILGQQPKGSLTKKRMASCEPEQVVGGSQTITFQDYNTGENLEEYAFYDFIMKNYELMSFGWVTCDDLLFMYDGDFAPEISPVTEATNNDSRFFDGVVTMQTEEIITPIKVEGLLDLLKSFNATTSCYYY
;
A
#
# COMPACT_ATOMS: atom_id res chain seq x y z
N MET A 1 15.65 -3.57 10.96
CA MET A 1 15.24 -4.98 11.06
C MET A 1 14.08 -5.11 10.09
N ILE A 2 14.25 -5.80 8.98
CA ILE A 2 13.28 -5.84 7.88
C ILE A 2 12.23 -6.87 8.27
N CYS A 3 10.95 -6.51 8.24
CA CYS A 3 9.86 -7.47 8.33
C CYS A 3 9.93 -8.36 7.07
N GLN A 4 10.59 -9.50 7.15
CA GLN A 4 10.64 -10.41 6.02
C GLN A 4 9.35 -11.21 5.96
N PRO A 5 8.57 -11.12 4.86
CA PRO A 5 7.59 -12.14 4.58
C PRO A 5 8.31 -13.47 4.35
N SER A 6 7.77 -14.53 4.89
CA SER A 6 8.30 -15.87 4.69
C SER A 6 8.33 -16.17 3.18
N CYS A 7 9.52 -16.28 2.61
CA CYS A 7 9.69 -16.72 1.22
C CYS A 7 9.15 -18.14 1.08
N VAL A 8 7.98 -18.27 0.52
CA VAL A 8 7.48 -19.58 0.10
C VAL A 8 8.14 -19.89 -1.24
N ASN A 9 9.09 -20.82 -1.24
CA ASN A 9 9.59 -21.45 -2.47
C ASN A 9 8.44 -22.26 -3.10
N GLY A 10 7.62 -21.62 -3.92
CA GLY A 10 6.49 -22.22 -4.58
C GLY A 10 6.72 -22.41 -6.07
N THR A 11 6.29 -23.54 -6.62
CA THR A 11 6.06 -23.73 -8.05
C THR A 11 5.18 -22.61 -8.58
N ALA A 12 5.51 -22.05 -9.75
CA ALA A 12 4.71 -21.01 -10.38
C ALA A 12 3.22 -21.43 -10.42
N PRO A 13 2.30 -20.58 -9.94
CA PRO A 13 0.90 -20.91 -9.95
C PRO A 13 0.45 -21.16 -11.40
N GLN A 14 -0.30 -22.25 -11.61
CA GLN A 14 -0.87 -22.51 -12.92
C GLN A 14 -1.85 -21.38 -13.24
N VAL A 15 -1.64 -20.74 -14.38
CA VAL A 15 -2.61 -19.76 -14.91
C VAL A 15 -3.90 -20.52 -15.13
N GLY A 16 -4.94 -20.17 -14.37
CA GLY A 16 -6.25 -20.80 -14.50
C GLY A 16 -6.76 -20.70 -15.94
N VAL A 17 -7.33 -21.79 -16.44
CA VAL A 17 -7.95 -21.83 -17.76
C VAL A 17 -8.99 -20.71 -17.84
N PHE A 18 -8.78 -19.76 -18.73
CA PHE A 18 -9.74 -18.68 -19.02
C PHE A 18 -11.02 -19.31 -19.57
N ASN A 19 -11.97 -19.58 -18.71
CA ASN A 19 -13.34 -19.79 -19.12
C ASN A 19 -13.90 -18.43 -19.56
N GLY A 20 -14.09 -18.25 -20.86
CA GLY A 20 -14.36 -17.00 -21.56
C GLY A 20 -15.65 -16.27 -21.22
N CYS A 21 -16.12 -16.31 -19.98
CA CYS A 21 -17.34 -15.65 -19.53
C CYS A 21 -17.01 -14.53 -18.53
N LYS A 22 -17.06 -13.29 -19.03
CA LYS A 22 -17.11 -12.05 -18.24
C LYS A 22 -15.84 -11.71 -17.46
N ILE A 23 -14.86 -11.17 -18.18
CA ILE A 23 -13.79 -10.37 -17.55
C ILE A 23 -14.48 -9.21 -16.81
N LYS A 24 -14.61 -9.30 -15.50
CA LYS A 24 -14.90 -8.13 -14.69
C LYS A 24 -13.69 -7.22 -14.84
N LYS A 25 -13.86 -6.07 -15.46
CA LYS A 25 -12.82 -5.05 -15.52
C LYS A 25 -12.53 -4.68 -14.06
N ALA A 26 -11.29 -4.90 -13.60
CA ALA A 26 -10.84 -4.39 -12.34
C ALA A 26 -11.06 -2.88 -12.30
N LYS A 27 -11.62 -2.36 -11.23
CA LYS A 27 -11.78 -0.92 -11.06
C LYS A 27 -10.38 -0.36 -10.78
N GLY A 28 -9.82 0.36 -11.73
CA GLY A 28 -8.57 1.08 -11.56
C GLY A 28 -8.71 2.17 -10.49
N GLY A 29 -7.59 2.49 -9.87
CA GLY A 29 -7.49 3.53 -8.85
C GLY A 29 -7.08 2.97 -7.49
N ILE A 30 -6.42 3.83 -6.72
CA ILE A 30 -5.99 3.57 -5.35
C ILE A 30 -6.81 4.51 -4.45
N PRO A 31 -7.82 4.01 -3.73
CA PRO A 31 -8.62 4.83 -2.82
C PRO A 31 -7.92 5.09 -1.48
N ARG A 32 -6.92 4.29 -1.09
CA ARG A 32 -6.20 4.39 0.18
C ARG A 32 -4.76 3.91 0.04
N LEU A 33 -3.85 4.62 0.67
CA LEU A 33 -2.51 4.11 1.00
C LEU A 33 -2.49 3.67 2.46
N PHE A 34 -1.51 2.87 2.80
CA PHE A 34 -1.24 2.53 4.20
C PHE A 34 0.26 2.46 4.47
N PHE A 35 0.58 2.64 5.74
CA PHE A 35 1.92 2.55 6.29
C PHE A 35 1.85 1.64 7.52
N LEU A 36 2.69 0.64 7.54
CA LEU A 36 2.77 -0.36 8.59
C LEU A 36 4.07 -0.17 9.36
N ILE A 37 3.96 0.13 10.65
CA ILE A 37 5.11 0.16 11.56
C ILE A 37 5.53 -1.28 11.84
N CYS A 38 6.79 -1.62 11.58
CA CYS A 38 7.32 -2.95 11.83
C CYS A 38 7.53 -3.16 13.32
N ASP A 39 6.70 -3.98 13.94
CA ASP A 39 6.86 -4.46 15.31
C ASP A 39 7.16 -5.98 15.29
N PRO A 40 8.38 -6.41 15.63
CA PRO A 40 8.76 -7.82 15.61
C PRO A 40 8.02 -8.67 16.67
N ASP A 41 7.47 -8.04 17.67
CA ASP A 41 6.75 -8.71 18.77
C ASP A 41 5.24 -8.79 18.53
N TYR A 42 4.75 -8.16 17.45
CA TYR A 42 3.33 -8.19 17.12
C TYR A 42 2.88 -9.57 16.64
N VAL A 43 1.84 -10.09 17.27
CA VAL A 43 1.21 -11.37 16.93
C VAL A 43 -0.18 -11.13 16.40
N HIS A 44 -0.46 -11.67 15.22
CA HIS A 44 -1.79 -11.61 14.63
C HIS A 44 -2.80 -12.42 15.48
N PRO A 45 -3.95 -11.84 15.84
CA PRO A 45 -4.94 -12.53 16.69
C PRO A 45 -5.59 -13.74 16.02
N GLU A 46 -5.73 -13.70 14.68
CA GLU A 46 -6.33 -14.81 13.95
C GLU A 46 -5.30 -15.61 13.16
N THR A 47 -5.39 -16.93 13.26
CA THR A 47 -4.65 -17.86 12.41
C THR A 47 -5.39 -18.04 11.10
N VAL A 48 -4.71 -17.78 10.00
CA VAL A 48 -5.24 -18.01 8.64
C VAL A 48 -4.86 -19.39 8.12
N ALA A 49 -5.52 -19.85 7.06
CA ALA A 49 -5.19 -21.14 6.44
C ALA A 49 -3.76 -21.15 5.94
N GLU A 50 -3.16 -22.35 5.94
CA GLU A 50 -1.79 -22.57 5.47
C GLU A 50 -1.58 -22.03 4.04
N GLY A 51 -0.52 -21.28 3.84
CA GLY A 51 -0.18 -20.68 2.55
C GLY A 51 -0.83 -19.32 2.28
N LEU A 52 -1.71 -18.82 3.17
CA LEU A 52 -2.25 -17.48 3.08
C LEU A 52 -1.45 -16.50 3.94
N SER A 53 -1.40 -15.24 3.49
CA SER A 53 -0.85 -14.16 4.31
C SER A 53 -1.74 -13.90 5.52
N PRO A 54 -1.18 -13.64 6.73
CA PRO A 54 -1.97 -13.20 7.89
C PRO A 54 -2.85 -11.98 7.60
N TRP A 55 -2.42 -11.13 6.68
CA TRP A 55 -3.14 -9.94 6.23
C TRP A 55 -4.38 -10.24 5.37
N SER A 56 -4.64 -11.51 5.00
CA SER A 56 -5.88 -11.90 4.32
C SER A 56 -7.10 -11.90 5.25
N SER A 57 -6.89 -11.90 6.57
CA SER A 57 -7.96 -11.76 7.57
C SER A 57 -8.28 -10.30 7.85
N LEU A 58 -9.55 -9.94 7.74
CA LEU A 58 -10.05 -8.61 8.07
C LEU A 58 -9.85 -8.28 9.56
N ALA A 59 -9.98 -9.28 10.45
CA ALA A 59 -9.78 -9.11 11.88
C ALA A 59 -8.31 -8.82 12.20
N ASN A 60 -7.35 -9.45 11.52
CA ASN A 60 -5.94 -9.15 11.67
C ASN A 60 -5.60 -7.72 11.23
N VAL A 61 -6.19 -7.25 10.12
CA VAL A 61 -6.05 -5.85 9.68
C VAL A 61 -6.62 -4.90 10.73
N GLN A 62 -7.83 -5.16 11.22
CA GLN A 62 -8.47 -4.33 12.24
C GLN A 62 -7.66 -4.30 13.55
N ALA A 63 -7.15 -5.45 14.00
CA ALA A 63 -6.33 -5.54 15.21
C ALA A 63 -5.03 -4.73 15.08
N ALA A 64 -4.37 -4.78 13.93
CA ALA A 64 -3.17 -3.97 13.67
C ALA A 64 -3.48 -2.47 13.66
N MET A 65 -4.64 -2.05 13.12
CA MET A 65 -5.10 -0.66 13.21
C MET A 65 -5.35 -0.25 14.67
N CYS A 66 -5.97 -1.11 15.46
CA CYS A 66 -6.25 -0.87 16.88
C CYS A 66 -4.97 -0.85 17.73
N ALA A 67 -3.96 -1.63 17.36
CA ALA A 67 -2.64 -1.60 17.99
C ALA A 67 -1.82 -0.34 17.61
N GLY A 68 -2.31 0.49 16.68
CA GLY A 68 -1.58 1.65 16.20
C GLY A 68 -0.37 1.32 15.33
N LEU A 69 -0.34 0.13 14.76
CA LEU A 69 0.74 -0.31 13.86
C LEU A 69 0.41 -0.03 12.40
N LEU A 70 -0.85 -0.15 12.02
CA LEU A 70 -1.30 0.00 10.64
C LEU A 70 -2.11 1.30 10.49
N HIS A 71 -1.59 2.20 9.67
CA HIS A 71 -2.15 3.51 9.44
C HIS A 71 -2.60 3.67 7.99
N PHE A 72 -3.86 3.97 7.77
CA PHE A 72 -4.41 4.26 6.44
C PHE A 72 -4.59 5.76 6.24
N THR A 73 -4.34 6.22 5.02
CA THR A 73 -4.73 7.58 4.60
C THR A 73 -6.25 7.74 4.60
N GLY A 74 -6.73 8.97 4.58
CA GLY A 74 -8.07 9.31 4.16
C GLY A 74 -8.37 8.81 2.73
N PRO A 75 -9.58 9.03 2.18
CA PRO A 75 -9.87 8.75 0.79
C PRO A 75 -9.00 9.62 -0.13
N ILE A 76 -8.26 9.00 -1.04
CA ILE A 76 -7.34 9.65 -1.96
C ILE A 76 -7.71 9.40 -3.42
N LEU A 77 -7.14 10.20 -4.32
CA LEU A 77 -7.11 9.95 -5.75
C LEU A 77 -5.73 9.44 -6.14
N GLY A 78 -5.50 8.13 -6.01
CA GLY A 78 -4.22 7.50 -6.32
C GLY A 78 -4.25 6.76 -7.66
N GLN A 79 -3.09 6.72 -8.33
CA GLN A 79 -2.89 5.96 -9.56
C GLN A 79 -2.07 4.71 -9.28
N GLN A 80 -2.42 3.60 -9.95
CA GLN A 80 -1.68 2.35 -9.90
C GLN A 80 -0.21 2.59 -10.30
N PRO A 81 0.74 1.93 -9.62
CA PRO A 81 2.15 2.15 -9.88
C PRO A 81 2.51 1.74 -11.31
N LYS A 82 3.32 2.55 -11.93
CA LYS A 82 3.96 2.22 -13.20
C LYS A 82 5.38 1.80 -12.91
N GLY A 83 5.72 0.57 -13.30
CA GLY A 83 7.08 0.07 -13.22
C GLY A 83 7.99 0.69 -14.28
N SER A 84 9.20 0.99 -13.92
CA SER A 84 10.28 1.42 -14.79
C SER A 84 11.50 0.54 -14.52
N LEU A 85 11.99 -0.18 -15.55
CA LEU A 85 13.17 -1.01 -15.44
C LEU A 85 14.39 -0.26 -15.94
N THR A 86 15.42 -0.18 -15.11
CA THR A 86 16.72 0.35 -15.51
C THR A 86 17.54 -0.75 -16.13
N LYS A 87 17.90 -0.58 -17.41
CA LYS A 87 18.73 -1.51 -18.15
C LYS A 87 20.13 -0.93 -18.34
N LYS A 88 21.14 -1.75 -18.16
CA LYS A 88 22.54 -1.38 -18.39
C LYS A 88 23.25 -2.44 -19.20
N ARG A 89 24.04 -2.00 -20.17
CA ARG A 89 24.97 -2.85 -20.91
C ARG A 89 26.30 -2.89 -20.16
N MET A 90 26.73 -4.07 -19.75
CA MET A 90 27.97 -4.25 -19.00
C MET A 90 29.20 -4.28 -19.90
N ALA A 91 29.06 -4.79 -21.14
CA ALA A 91 30.10 -4.78 -22.16
C ALA A 91 29.50 -4.53 -23.54
N SER A 92 30.31 -4.05 -24.48
CA SER A 92 29.87 -3.59 -25.80
C SER A 92 29.21 -4.66 -26.68
N CYS A 93 29.46 -5.94 -26.40
CA CYS A 93 28.89 -7.09 -27.14
C CYS A 93 27.86 -7.89 -26.34
N GLU A 94 27.53 -7.47 -25.12
CA GLU A 94 26.56 -8.15 -24.28
C GLU A 94 25.16 -7.53 -24.43
N PRO A 95 24.09 -8.35 -24.27
CA PRO A 95 22.74 -7.80 -24.17
C PRO A 95 22.60 -6.90 -22.95
N GLU A 96 21.67 -5.96 -23.02
CA GLU A 96 21.30 -5.15 -21.85
C GLU A 96 20.72 -6.05 -20.75
N GLN A 97 21.21 -5.86 -19.54
CA GLN A 97 20.73 -6.52 -18.33
C GLN A 97 19.91 -5.54 -17.49
N VAL A 98 18.88 -6.04 -16.85
CA VAL A 98 18.14 -5.26 -15.84
C VAL A 98 19.03 -5.14 -14.61
N VAL A 99 19.31 -3.91 -14.20
CA VAL A 99 20.17 -3.60 -13.05
C VAL A 99 19.42 -2.93 -11.92
N GLY A 100 18.14 -2.70 -12.10
CA GLY A 100 17.28 -2.11 -11.11
C GLY A 100 15.92 -1.77 -11.70
N GLY A 101 14.96 -1.54 -10.82
CA GLY A 101 13.64 -1.10 -11.17
C GLY A 101 13.07 -0.18 -10.10
N SER A 102 12.13 0.64 -10.50
CA SER A 102 11.35 1.45 -9.57
C SER A 102 9.88 1.43 -9.97
N GLN A 103 9.03 1.52 -8.96
CA GLN A 103 7.60 1.71 -9.15
C GLN A 103 7.18 2.96 -8.40
N THR A 104 6.37 3.79 -9.03
CA THR A 104 5.95 5.07 -8.46
C THR A 104 4.43 5.14 -8.39
N ILE A 105 3.92 5.47 -7.22
CA ILE A 105 2.52 5.80 -6.98
C ILE A 105 2.41 7.31 -6.82
N THR A 106 1.51 7.93 -7.57
CA THR A 106 1.14 9.33 -7.38
C THR A 106 -0.26 9.40 -6.80
N PHE A 107 -0.49 10.33 -5.88
CA PHE A 107 -1.81 10.51 -5.27
C PHE A 107 -2.08 11.95 -4.89
N GLN A 108 -3.36 12.27 -4.76
CA GLN A 108 -3.85 13.53 -4.24
C GLN A 108 -4.84 13.26 -3.11
N ASP A 109 -4.66 13.93 -1.98
CA ASP A 109 -5.54 13.86 -0.83
C ASP A 109 -6.23 15.20 -0.62
N TYR A 110 -7.53 15.24 -0.90
CA TYR A 110 -8.38 16.44 -0.79
C TYR A 110 -9.06 16.56 0.57
N ASN A 111 -8.79 15.68 1.52
CA ASN A 111 -9.42 15.73 2.86
C ASN A 111 -8.80 16.78 3.80
N THR A 112 -7.91 17.60 3.28
CA THR A 112 -7.08 18.53 4.05
C THR A 112 -7.81 19.75 4.59
N GLY A 113 -9.12 19.81 4.47
CA GLY A 113 -9.92 21.01 4.67
C GLY A 113 -9.55 21.87 5.88
N GLU A 114 -9.62 21.38 7.08
CA GLU A 114 -9.31 22.15 8.30
C GLU A 114 -8.58 21.33 9.37
N ASN A 115 -8.22 20.06 9.07
CA ASN A 115 -7.70 19.12 10.04
C ASN A 115 -6.17 19.19 10.15
N LEU A 116 -5.68 19.72 11.26
CA LEU A 116 -4.26 19.67 11.63
C LEU A 116 -3.76 18.22 11.82
N GLU A 117 -4.65 17.27 12.02
CA GLU A 117 -4.34 15.85 12.20
C GLU A 117 -3.70 15.23 10.94
N GLU A 118 -4.16 15.61 9.75
CA GLU A 118 -3.58 15.13 8.50
C GLU A 118 -2.17 15.67 8.24
N TYR A 119 -1.92 16.93 8.62
CA TYR A 119 -0.56 17.48 8.58
C TYR A 119 0.36 16.71 9.53
N ALA A 120 -0.10 16.41 10.74
CA ALA A 120 0.66 15.62 11.70
C ALA A 120 0.90 14.19 11.21
N PHE A 121 -0.08 13.60 10.54
CA PHE A 121 0.02 12.27 9.95
C PHE A 121 1.10 12.21 8.85
N TYR A 122 1.03 13.10 7.86
CA TYR A 122 2.02 13.11 6.78
C TYR A 122 3.42 13.52 7.26
N ASP A 123 3.52 14.44 8.20
CA ASP A 123 4.79 14.80 8.83
C ASP A 123 5.41 13.60 9.59
N PHE A 124 4.56 12.81 10.27
CA PHE A 124 4.99 11.58 10.93
C PHE A 124 5.50 10.55 9.93
N ILE A 125 4.80 10.32 8.81
CA ILE A 125 5.24 9.40 7.75
C ILE A 125 6.57 9.86 7.15
N MET A 126 6.71 11.15 6.80
CA MET A 126 7.92 11.72 6.20
C MET A 126 9.15 11.61 7.11
N LYS A 127 8.95 11.57 8.42
CA LYS A 127 10.04 11.44 9.41
C LYS A 127 10.41 10.01 9.75
N ASN A 128 9.52 9.05 9.55
CA ASN A 128 9.66 7.70 10.06
C ASN A 128 9.55 6.60 9.00
N TYR A 129 9.43 6.93 7.72
CA TYR A 129 9.18 5.95 6.64
C TYR A 129 10.23 4.83 6.57
N GLU A 130 11.47 5.08 7.00
CA GLU A 130 12.53 4.07 7.04
C GLU A 130 12.26 2.91 8.00
N LEU A 131 11.33 3.11 8.95
CA LEU A 131 10.90 2.11 9.94
C LEU A 131 9.57 1.46 9.58
N MET A 132 9.08 1.70 8.37
CA MET A 132 7.76 1.28 7.94
C MET A 132 7.81 0.43 6.69
N SER A 133 6.79 -0.42 6.53
CA SER A 133 6.41 -0.98 5.24
C SER A 133 5.31 -0.12 4.62
N PHE A 134 5.23 -0.13 3.32
CA PHE A 134 4.29 0.67 2.55
C PHE A 134 3.33 -0.21 1.75
N GLY A 135 2.14 0.30 1.48
CA GLY A 135 1.24 -0.39 0.58
C GLY A 135 0.01 0.42 0.20
N TRP A 136 -0.86 -0.21 -0.56
CA TRP A 136 -2.09 0.42 -1.04
C TRP A 136 -3.23 -0.57 -1.18
N VAL A 137 -4.43 -0.04 -1.19
CA VAL A 137 -5.66 -0.79 -1.41
C VAL A 137 -6.27 -0.37 -2.74
N THR A 138 -6.86 -1.32 -3.46
CA THR A 138 -7.64 -1.02 -4.67
C THR A 138 -9.13 -1.04 -4.40
N CYS A 139 -9.93 -0.54 -5.34
CA CYS A 139 -11.39 -0.54 -5.25
C CYS A 139 -12.04 -1.95 -5.24
N ASP A 140 -11.25 -3.00 -5.46
CA ASP A 140 -11.69 -4.41 -5.46
C ASP A 140 -11.26 -5.16 -4.18
N ASP A 141 -10.94 -4.44 -3.08
CA ASP A 141 -10.45 -5.00 -1.81
C ASP A 141 -9.15 -5.80 -1.96
N LEU A 142 -8.28 -5.41 -2.88
CA LEU A 142 -6.94 -5.97 -2.99
C LEU A 142 -5.96 -5.10 -2.20
N LEU A 143 -5.27 -5.72 -1.28
CA LEU A 143 -4.21 -5.14 -0.47
C LEU A 143 -2.86 -5.49 -1.11
N PHE A 144 -2.07 -4.48 -1.41
CA PHE A 144 -0.70 -4.63 -1.90
C PHE A 144 0.25 -4.15 -0.81
N MET A 145 1.21 -4.99 -0.44
CA MET A 145 2.22 -4.67 0.59
C MET A 145 3.61 -4.70 -0.02
N TYR A 146 4.42 -3.75 0.37
CA TYR A 146 5.80 -3.63 -0.04
C TYR A 146 6.68 -3.39 1.19
N ASP A 147 7.59 -4.33 1.44
CA ASP A 147 8.48 -4.33 2.62
C ASP A 147 9.91 -3.88 2.28
N GLY A 148 10.15 -3.43 1.05
CA GLY A 148 11.45 -2.90 0.61
C GLY A 148 11.59 -1.40 0.85
N ASP A 149 12.69 -0.86 0.38
CA ASP A 149 12.99 0.57 0.49
C ASP A 149 12.04 1.41 -0.36
N PHE A 150 11.38 2.36 0.26
CA PHE A 150 10.53 3.33 -0.42
C PHE A 150 10.83 4.75 0.07
N ALA A 151 10.53 5.72 -0.76
CA ALA A 151 10.71 7.13 -0.45
C ALA A 151 9.40 7.89 -0.72
N PRO A 152 8.74 8.43 0.31
CA PRO A 152 7.59 9.30 0.15
C PRO A 152 8.04 10.75 -0.03
N GLU A 153 7.41 11.46 -0.95
CA GLU A 153 7.53 12.90 -1.16
C GLU A 153 6.11 13.47 -1.12
N ILE A 154 5.74 14.12 -0.02
CA ILE A 154 4.37 14.58 0.22
C ILE A 154 4.41 16.07 0.56
N SER A 155 3.68 16.87 -0.19
CA SER A 155 3.66 18.32 -0.02
C SER A 155 2.23 18.87 0.00
N PRO A 156 1.93 19.80 0.90
CA PRO A 156 0.69 20.54 0.84
C PRO A 156 0.68 21.49 -0.35
N VAL A 157 -0.37 21.45 -1.14
CA VAL A 157 -0.57 22.32 -2.30
C VAL A 157 -1.82 23.15 -2.09
N THR A 158 -1.73 24.44 -2.46
CA THR A 158 -2.91 25.32 -2.51
C THR A 158 -3.11 25.70 -3.97
N GLU A 159 -4.26 25.33 -4.54
CA GLU A 159 -4.61 25.79 -5.89
C GLU A 159 -4.80 27.30 -5.93
N ALA A 160 -4.10 27.96 -6.85
CA ALA A 160 -4.13 29.43 -7.00
C ALA A 160 -5.39 29.96 -7.70
N THR A 161 -6.37 29.10 -7.96
CA THR A 161 -7.63 29.46 -8.60
C THR A 161 -8.76 29.58 -7.60
N ASN A 162 -9.71 30.46 -7.87
CA ASN A 162 -10.79 31.04 -7.06
C ASN A 162 -11.58 30.14 -6.06
N ASN A 163 -11.19 28.91 -5.82
CA ASN A 163 -11.86 28.00 -4.88
C ASN A 163 -10.95 27.45 -3.77
N ASP A 164 -9.82 28.05 -3.50
CA ASP A 164 -8.94 27.75 -2.33
C ASP A 164 -8.90 26.29 -1.89
N SER A 165 -8.97 25.34 -2.84
CA SER A 165 -8.86 23.93 -2.52
C SER A 165 -7.42 23.64 -2.10
N ARG A 166 -7.26 23.23 -0.87
CA ARG A 166 -6.00 22.70 -0.35
C ARG A 166 -6.03 21.19 -0.46
N PHE A 167 -4.92 20.60 -0.84
CA PHE A 167 -4.75 19.15 -0.88
C PHE A 167 -3.28 18.80 -0.64
N PHE A 168 -3.02 17.55 -0.29
CA PHE A 168 -1.67 17.01 -0.33
C PHE A 168 -1.45 16.35 -1.69
N ASP A 169 -0.37 16.75 -2.36
CA ASP A 169 0.14 16.06 -3.53
C ASP A 169 1.29 15.19 -3.09
N GLY A 170 1.23 13.90 -3.41
CA GLY A 170 2.17 12.92 -2.93
C GLY A 170 2.66 11.97 -4.01
N VAL A 171 3.92 11.62 -3.87
CA VAL A 171 4.61 10.62 -4.68
C VAL A 171 5.28 9.64 -3.75
N VAL A 172 5.08 8.35 -3.96
CA VAL A 172 5.81 7.30 -3.25
C VAL A 172 6.55 6.46 -4.27
N THR A 173 7.87 6.44 -4.17
CA THR A 173 8.75 5.67 -5.04
C THR A 173 9.26 4.44 -4.32
N MET A 174 9.04 3.27 -4.89
CA MET A 174 9.51 1.96 -4.41
C MET A 174 10.65 1.48 -5.29
N GLN A 175 11.72 0.97 -4.69
CA GLN A 175 12.86 0.39 -5.39
C GLN A 175 12.64 -1.12 -5.57
N THR A 176 11.93 -1.50 -6.64
CA THR A 176 11.63 -2.91 -6.91
C THR A 176 11.52 -3.20 -8.41
N GLU A 177 12.00 -4.37 -8.79
CA GLU A 177 11.81 -4.97 -10.12
C GLU A 177 10.65 -5.98 -10.11
N GLU A 178 10.22 -6.38 -8.92
CA GLU A 178 9.25 -7.44 -8.73
C GLU A 178 7.82 -6.92 -8.89
N ILE A 179 6.96 -7.82 -9.35
CA ILE A 179 5.51 -7.59 -9.35
C ILE A 179 5.01 -7.87 -7.94
N ILE A 180 4.51 -6.84 -7.28
CA ILE A 180 3.92 -6.98 -5.94
C ILE A 180 2.61 -7.74 -6.05
N THR A 181 2.54 -8.89 -5.38
CA THR A 181 1.35 -9.76 -5.41
C THR A 181 0.27 -9.24 -4.47
N PRO A 182 -0.97 -9.09 -4.95
CA PRO A 182 -2.06 -8.63 -4.09
C PRO A 182 -2.55 -9.71 -3.14
N ILE A 183 -3.03 -9.26 -1.98
CA ILE A 183 -3.74 -10.07 -0.99
C ILE A 183 -5.21 -9.68 -1.04
N LYS A 184 -6.12 -10.63 -1.24
CA LYS A 184 -7.56 -10.35 -1.20
C LYS A 184 -8.00 -10.29 0.26
N VAL A 185 -8.64 -9.16 0.64
CA VAL A 185 -9.20 -8.94 1.98
C VAL A 185 -10.65 -8.51 1.82
N GLU A 186 -11.58 -9.44 1.91
CA GLU A 186 -12.99 -9.16 1.69
C GLU A 186 -13.55 -8.18 2.73
N GLY A 187 -14.23 -7.14 2.26
CA GLY A 187 -14.83 -6.12 3.12
C GLY A 187 -13.86 -5.06 3.65
N LEU A 188 -12.61 -5.04 3.18
CA LEU A 188 -11.59 -4.09 3.65
C LEU A 188 -12.03 -2.63 3.46
N LEU A 189 -12.53 -2.27 2.29
CA LEU A 189 -12.97 -0.89 2.03
C LEU A 189 -14.16 -0.48 2.88
N ASP A 190 -15.05 -1.41 3.20
CA ASP A 190 -16.20 -1.11 4.06
C ASP A 190 -15.76 -0.96 5.53
N LEU A 191 -14.80 -1.78 5.98
CA LEU A 191 -14.12 -1.55 7.27
C LEU A 191 -13.50 -0.15 7.31
N LEU A 192 -12.69 0.24 6.31
CA LEU A 192 -12.00 1.52 6.28
C LEU A 192 -12.94 2.73 6.21
N LYS A 193 -14.14 2.60 5.64
CA LYS A 193 -15.17 3.66 5.64
C LYS A 193 -15.84 3.82 7.01
N SER A 194 -16.03 2.73 7.73
CA SER A 194 -16.75 2.69 9.00
C SER A 194 -15.84 2.70 10.22
N PHE A 195 -14.51 2.59 10.03
CA PHE A 195 -13.56 2.50 11.13
C PHE A 195 -13.55 3.77 11.97
N ASN A 196 -13.78 3.58 13.28
CA ASN A 196 -13.60 4.61 14.28
C ASN A 196 -12.81 3.99 15.44
N ALA A 197 -11.61 4.48 15.70
CA ALA A 197 -10.72 3.92 16.71
C ALA A 197 -11.38 3.80 18.09
N THR A 198 -12.22 4.77 18.47
CA THR A 198 -12.91 4.79 19.75
C THR A 198 -13.95 3.68 19.89
N THR A 199 -14.64 3.28 18.81
CA THR A 199 -15.70 2.28 18.85
C THR A 199 -15.28 0.93 18.28
N SER A 200 -14.38 0.93 17.30
CA SER A 200 -13.96 -0.31 16.61
C SER A 200 -12.90 -1.12 17.37
N CYS A 201 -12.22 -0.50 18.35
CA CYS A 201 -11.13 -1.13 19.11
C CYS A 201 -11.53 -1.60 20.52
N TYR A 202 -12.81 -1.55 20.90
CA TYR A 202 -13.26 -1.97 22.24
C TYR A 202 -13.23 -3.50 22.48
N TYR A 203 -12.96 -4.31 21.46
CA TYR A 203 -13.03 -5.77 21.53
C TYR A 203 -11.70 -6.49 21.25
N TYR A 204 -10.57 -5.75 21.27
CA TYR A 204 -9.24 -6.32 21.08
C TYR A 204 -8.32 -6.02 22.24
#